data_35a1bb1aea9b043dc1351f2f7655f159
#
_entry.id   35a1bb1aea9b043dc1351f2f7655f159
#
_cell.length_a   1.000
_cell.length_b   1.000
_cell.length_c   1.000
_cell.angle_alpha   90.00
_cell.angle_beta   90.00
_cell.angle_gamma   90.00
#
_symmetry.space_group_name_H-M   'P 1'
#
loop_
_entity.id
_entity.type
_entity.pdbx_description
1 polymer ?
#
loop_
_entity_poly.entity_id
_entity_poly.type
_entity_poly.pdbx_seq_one_letter_code
_entity_poly.pdbx_strand_id
1 'polypeptide(L)'
;RKLRDGFKNTKLQMLFRGQNILGYRHYADDVVEYFVQKSIANGIDIIRIFDCLNDLRNLQTSVKACNKEGGHAQVALSYTLGDAYTLDYWKDMAKRIEDMGADSICIKDMAGLLVPNKATELVQALKDGSSLPIQLHTHYTSGVASMTYLKAVEAGCDVIDTAISPLA
;
A
#
# COMPACT_ATOMS: atom_id res chain seq x y z
N ARG A 1 -13.96 -6.91 15.30
CA ARG A 1 -14.42 -6.39 16.62
C ARG A 1 -13.50 -6.82 17.75
N LYS A 2 -13.32 -8.12 18.02
CA LYS A 2 -12.45 -8.58 19.13
C LYS A 2 -11.03 -8.01 19.10
N LEU A 3 -10.40 -7.92 17.91
CA LEU A 3 -9.09 -7.28 17.75
C LEU A 3 -9.18 -5.79 18.10
N ARG A 4 -10.18 -5.08 17.59
CA ARG A 4 -10.36 -3.66 17.89
C ARG A 4 -10.56 -3.42 19.40
N ASP A 5 -11.29 -4.30 20.07
CA ASP A 5 -11.52 -4.20 21.50
C ASP A 5 -10.22 -4.37 22.31
N GLY A 6 -9.28 -5.18 21.78
CA GLY A 6 -7.97 -5.43 22.39
C GLY A 6 -6.92 -4.34 22.14
N PHE A 7 -7.03 -3.62 21.01
CA PHE A 7 -6.05 -2.59 20.61
C PHE A 7 -6.65 -1.19 20.76
N LYS A 8 -6.31 -0.49 21.84
CA LYS A 8 -6.88 0.85 22.11
C LYS A 8 -6.27 1.97 21.26
N ASN A 9 -4.94 1.94 21.07
CA ASN A 9 -4.18 3.03 20.46
C ASN A 9 -3.49 2.66 19.14
N THR A 10 -3.56 1.39 18.72
CA THR A 10 -2.92 0.89 17.50
C THR A 10 -3.95 0.80 16.38
N LYS A 11 -3.62 1.33 15.23
CA LYS A 11 -4.43 1.22 14.03
C LYS A 11 -4.44 -0.21 13.50
N LEU A 12 -5.60 -0.69 13.06
CA LEU A 12 -5.77 -1.98 12.42
C LEU A 12 -5.79 -1.80 10.91
N GLN A 13 -4.92 -2.51 10.21
CA GLN A 13 -4.79 -2.46 8.77
C GLN A 13 -5.24 -3.77 8.14
N MET A 14 -5.91 -3.68 6.99
CA MET A 14 -6.33 -4.82 6.20
C MET A 14 -5.84 -4.70 4.75
N LEU A 15 -5.33 -5.81 4.20
CA LEU A 15 -4.98 -5.88 2.78
C LEU A 15 -6.25 -6.10 1.94
N PHE A 16 -6.31 -5.44 0.77
CA PHE A 16 -7.47 -5.45 -0.11
C PHE A 16 -7.05 -5.46 -1.59
N ARG A 17 -7.55 -6.42 -2.35
CA ARG A 17 -7.16 -6.60 -3.76
C ARG A 17 -8.05 -5.81 -4.74
N GLY A 18 -8.23 -4.50 -4.48
CA GLY A 18 -9.08 -3.67 -5.32
C GLY A 18 -10.44 -4.33 -5.59
N GLN A 19 -10.84 -4.39 -6.87
CA GLN A 19 -12.12 -4.95 -7.28
C GLN A 19 -12.31 -6.45 -6.96
N ASN A 20 -11.22 -7.16 -6.65
CA ASN A 20 -11.27 -8.58 -6.27
C ASN A 20 -11.50 -8.81 -4.78
N ILE A 21 -11.49 -7.76 -3.95
CA ILE A 21 -11.64 -7.83 -2.49
C ILE A 21 -10.56 -8.72 -1.86
N LEU A 22 -10.88 -9.96 -1.55
CA LEU A 22 -9.96 -10.99 -1.03
C LEU A 22 -9.84 -12.21 -1.96
N GLY A 23 -10.54 -12.17 -3.09
CA GLY A 23 -10.68 -13.30 -4.00
C GLY A 23 -9.83 -13.18 -5.27
N TYR A 24 -10.23 -13.92 -6.29
CA TYR A 24 -9.56 -14.02 -7.60
C TYR A 24 -10.49 -13.62 -8.76
N ARG A 25 -11.64 -13.02 -8.47
CA ARG A 25 -12.61 -12.53 -9.44
C ARG A 25 -13.00 -11.10 -9.08
N HIS A 26 -13.35 -10.32 -10.08
CA HIS A 26 -13.95 -9.00 -9.87
C HIS A 26 -15.35 -9.15 -9.28
N TYR A 27 -15.62 -8.35 -8.28
CA TYR A 27 -16.97 -8.17 -7.73
C TYR A 27 -17.60 -6.89 -8.28
N ALA A 28 -18.92 -6.79 -8.23
CA ALA A 28 -19.62 -5.57 -8.58
C ALA A 28 -19.30 -4.44 -7.57
N ASP A 29 -19.43 -3.20 -8.00
CA ASP A 29 -19.06 -2.02 -7.19
C ASP A 29 -19.80 -1.96 -5.86
N ASP A 30 -21.09 -2.28 -5.84
CA ASP A 30 -21.91 -2.32 -4.63
C ASP A 30 -21.42 -3.35 -3.59
N VAL A 31 -20.91 -4.48 -4.07
CA VAL A 31 -20.29 -5.51 -3.19
C VAL A 31 -18.99 -4.98 -2.58
N VAL A 32 -18.15 -4.32 -3.39
CA VAL A 32 -16.90 -3.69 -2.93
C VAL A 32 -17.20 -2.61 -1.90
N GLU A 33 -18.14 -1.71 -2.19
CA GLU A 33 -18.56 -0.65 -1.27
C GLU A 33 -19.10 -1.22 0.05
N TYR A 34 -19.96 -2.21 -0.02
CA TYR A 34 -20.54 -2.85 1.17
C TYR A 34 -19.47 -3.54 2.02
N PHE A 35 -18.50 -4.22 1.37
CA PHE A 35 -17.40 -4.88 2.08
C PHE A 35 -16.53 -3.86 2.81
N VAL A 36 -16.15 -2.76 2.15
CA VAL A 36 -15.37 -1.67 2.74
C VAL A 36 -16.13 -1.06 3.94
N GLN A 37 -17.40 -0.73 3.75
CA GLN A 37 -18.26 -0.22 4.82
C GLN A 37 -18.26 -1.14 6.05
N LYS A 38 -18.45 -2.45 5.84
CA LYS A 38 -18.47 -3.42 6.95
C LYS A 38 -17.12 -3.59 7.60
N SER A 39 -16.02 -3.50 6.84
CA SER A 39 -14.67 -3.59 7.40
C SER A 39 -14.39 -2.43 8.35
N ILE A 40 -14.67 -1.20 7.93
CA ILE A 40 -14.48 0.00 8.74
C ILE A 40 -15.41 -0.02 9.96
N ALA A 41 -16.70 -0.30 9.78
CA ALA A 41 -17.66 -0.41 10.88
C ALA A 41 -17.31 -1.50 11.91
N ASN A 42 -16.49 -2.48 11.56
CA ASN A 42 -15.99 -3.51 12.46
C ASN A 42 -14.59 -3.20 13.04
N GLY A 43 -14.03 -2.01 12.76
CA GLY A 43 -12.87 -1.49 13.44
C GLY A 43 -11.56 -1.56 12.64
N ILE A 44 -11.62 -1.74 11.32
CA ILE A 44 -10.46 -1.53 10.45
C ILE A 44 -10.28 -0.02 10.25
N ASP A 45 -9.07 0.47 10.49
CA ASP A 45 -8.71 1.88 10.34
C ASP A 45 -8.11 2.18 8.97
N ILE A 46 -7.28 1.25 8.46
CA ILE A 46 -6.51 1.43 7.22
C ILE A 46 -6.83 0.29 6.26
N ILE A 47 -7.22 0.62 5.05
CA ILE A 47 -7.40 -0.35 3.97
C ILE A 47 -6.24 -0.17 2.98
N ARG A 48 -5.35 -1.16 2.91
CA ARG A 48 -4.24 -1.21 1.95
C ARG A 48 -4.75 -1.86 0.67
N ILE A 49 -4.94 -1.04 -0.36
CA ILE A 49 -5.57 -1.41 -1.62
C ILE A 49 -4.49 -1.57 -2.69
N PHE A 50 -4.46 -2.70 -3.39
CA PHE A 50 -3.49 -2.96 -4.44
C PHE A 50 -4.11 -3.67 -5.65
N ASP A 51 -3.47 -3.52 -6.78
CA ASP A 51 -3.61 -4.37 -7.97
C ASP A 51 -2.23 -4.91 -8.35
N CYS A 52 -2.13 -6.19 -8.68
CA CYS A 52 -0.84 -6.83 -8.97
C CYS A 52 -0.16 -6.32 -10.25
N LEU A 53 -0.91 -5.70 -11.15
CA LEU A 53 -0.43 -5.07 -12.39
C LEU A 53 -0.38 -3.54 -12.29
N ASN A 54 -0.67 -2.97 -11.10
CA ASN A 54 -0.76 -1.53 -10.87
C ASN A 54 -1.83 -0.83 -11.74
N ASP A 55 -2.92 -1.53 -12.07
CA ASP A 55 -4.04 -0.92 -12.79
C ASP A 55 -4.91 -0.10 -11.82
N LEU A 56 -4.73 1.21 -11.82
CA LEU A 56 -5.44 2.11 -10.92
C LEU A 56 -6.97 2.10 -11.13
N ARG A 57 -7.47 1.67 -12.29
CA ARG A 57 -8.91 1.53 -12.55
C ARG A 57 -9.57 0.53 -11.60
N ASN A 58 -8.84 -0.53 -11.23
CA ASN A 58 -9.30 -1.55 -10.29
C ASN A 58 -9.31 -1.08 -8.82
N LEU A 59 -8.78 0.09 -8.52
CA LEU A 59 -8.66 0.62 -7.16
C LEU A 59 -9.69 1.71 -6.85
N GLN A 60 -10.24 2.36 -7.88
CA GLN A 60 -11.07 3.55 -7.74
C GLN A 60 -12.28 3.36 -6.81
N THR A 61 -13.05 2.29 -7.01
CA THR A 61 -14.23 2.02 -6.18
C THR A 61 -13.86 1.82 -4.73
N SER A 62 -12.78 1.07 -4.47
CA SER A 62 -12.29 0.80 -3.11
C SER A 62 -11.79 2.06 -2.39
N VAL A 63 -11.04 2.94 -3.09
CA VAL A 63 -10.55 4.20 -2.53
C VAL A 63 -11.73 5.12 -2.20
N LYS A 64 -12.66 5.31 -3.14
CA LYS A 64 -13.86 6.12 -2.93
C LYS A 64 -14.71 5.60 -1.76
N ALA A 65 -14.91 4.29 -1.69
CA ALA A 65 -15.67 3.68 -0.61
C ALA A 65 -14.97 3.87 0.76
N CYS A 66 -13.64 3.71 0.81
CA CYS A 66 -12.88 3.92 2.03
C CYS A 66 -13.01 5.35 2.55
N ASN A 67 -12.84 6.34 1.68
CA ASN A 67 -12.98 7.75 2.02
C ASN A 67 -14.39 8.11 2.47
N LYS A 68 -15.41 7.59 1.78
CA LYS A 68 -16.83 7.78 2.14
C LYS A 68 -17.15 7.30 3.55
N GLU A 69 -16.55 6.20 3.97
CA GLU A 69 -16.76 5.61 5.29
C GLU A 69 -15.80 6.15 6.37
N GLY A 70 -14.95 7.12 6.03
CA GLY A 70 -13.99 7.75 6.96
C GLY A 70 -12.80 6.86 7.35
N GLY A 71 -12.49 5.86 6.54
CA GLY A 71 -11.28 5.05 6.67
C GLY A 71 -10.07 5.71 6.03
N HIS A 72 -8.87 5.17 6.29
CA HIS A 72 -7.63 5.59 5.63
C HIS A 72 -7.37 4.72 4.41
N ALA A 73 -7.44 5.29 3.22
CA ALA A 73 -7.15 4.61 1.96
C ALA A 73 -5.66 4.65 1.66
N GLN A 74 -4.98 3.52 1.84
CA GLN A 74 -3.59 3.36 1.44
C GLN A 74 -3.52 2.61 0.11
N VAL A 75 -2.96 3.22 -0.92
CA VAL A 75 -2.74 2.54 -2.21
C VAL A 75 -1.34 1.95 -2.25
N ALA A 76 -1.26 0.65 -2.55
CA ALA A 76 0.02 -0.05 -2.64
C ALA A 76 0.42 -0.27 -4.11
N LEU A 77 1.64 0.14 -4.43
CA LEU A 77 2.30 -0.08 -5.70
C LEU A 77 3.03 -1.42 -5.66
N SER A 78 2.63 -2.36 -6.49
CA SER A 78 3.33 -3.64 -6.65
C SER A 78 4.66 -3.41 -7.34
N TYR A 79 5.75 -3.44 -6.57
CA TYR A 79 7.09 -3.18 -7.09
C TYR A 79 7.57 -4.32 -7.98
N THR A 80 8.10 -3.97 -9.14
CA THR A 80 8.67 -4.91 -10.09
C THR A 80 9.78 -4.27 -10.89
N LEU A 81 10.50 -5.07 -11.66
CA LEU A 81 11.60 -4.66 -12.53
C LEU A 81 11.20 -4.83 -14.00
N GLY A 82 11.79 -4.01 -14.86
CA GLY A 82 11.59 -4.04 -16.31
C GLY A 82 11.70 -2.64 -16.90
N ASP A 83 11.92 -2.56 -18.20
CA ASP A 83 12.19 -1.30 -18.92
C ASP A 83 11.05 -0.28 -18.82
N ALA A 84 9.81 -0.75 -18.63
CA ALA A 84 8.64 0.11 -18.47
C ALA A 84 8.56 0.76 -17.08
N TYR A 85 9.25 0.23 -16.06
CA TYR A 85 9.14 0.66 -14.67
C TYR A 85 10.26 1.63 -14.29
N THR A 86 10.30 2.76 -15.00
CA THR A 86 11.28 3.84 -14.78
C THR A 86 10.93 4.66 -13.52
N LEU A 87 11.85 5.51 -13.07
CA LEU A 87 11.55 6.44 -11.96
C LEU A 87 10.44 7.42 -12.33
N ASP A 88 10.36 7.85 -13.59
CA ASP A 88 9.26 8.69 -14.07
C ASP A 88 7.92 7.98 -14.04
N TYR A 89 7.88 6.67 -14.36
CA TYR A 89 6.68 5.86 -14.20
C TYR A 89 6.20 5.86 -12.74
N TRP A 90 7.09 5.62 -11.78
CA TRP A 90 6.72 5.59 -10.36
C TRP A 90 6.28 6.96 -9.85
N LYS A 91 6.95 8.02 -10.30
CA LYS A 91 6.57 9.41 -10.00
C LYS A 91 5.16 9.75 -10.51
N ASP A 92 4.85 9.39 -11.78
CA ASP A 92 3.50 9.57 -12.34
C ASP A 92 2.44 8.76 -11.58
N MET A 93 2.77 7.52 -11.21
CA MET A 93 1.88 6.69 -10.41
C MET A 93 1.58 7.32 -9.04
N ALA A 94 2.59 7.88 -8.36
CA ALA A 94 2.39 8.56 -7.08
C ALA A 94 1.43 9.73 -7.21
N LYS A 95 1.61 10.57 -8.23
CA LYS A 95 0.72 11.69 -8.51
C LYS A 95 -0.72 11.23 -8.78
N ARG A 96 -0.91 10.23 -9.63
CA ARG A 96 -2.23 9.70 -9.96
C ARG A 96 -2.94 9.08 -8.76
N ILE A 97 -2.19 8.47 -7.84
CA ILE A 97 -2.72 7.93 -6.58
C ILE A 97 -3.19 9.07 -5.67
N GLU A 98 -2.42 10.15 -5.55
CA GLU A 98 -2.83 11.34 -4.81
C GLU A 98 -4.07 11.98 -5.42
N ASP A 99 -4.11 12.16 -6.75
CA ASP A 99 -5.26 12.69 -7.48
C ASP A 99 -6.52 11.82 -7.33
N MET A 100 -6.36 10.52 -7.10
CA MET A 100 -7.46 9.58 -6.82
C MET A 100 -8.05 9.77 -5.41
N GLY A 101 -7.36 10.48 -4.52
CA GLY A 101 -7.78 10.73 -3.15
C GLY A 101 -7.31 9.68 -2.14
N ALA A 102 -6.19 9.00 -2.39
CA ALA A 102 -5.55 8.16 -1.38
C ALA A 102 -4.94 9.01 -0.25
N ASP A 103 -4.81 8.42 0.94
CA ASP A 103 -4.23 9.06 2.11
C ASP A 103 -2.75 8.72 2.31
N SER A 104 -2.27 7.64 1.71
CA SER A 104 -0.85 7.24 1.74
C SER A 104 -0.52 6.25 0.62
N ILE A 105 0.76 6.13 0.31
CA ILE A 105 1.30 5.20 -0.69
C ILE A 105 2.12 4.12 0.02
N CYS A 106 1.96 2.85 -0.39
CA CYS A 106 2.82 1.76 0.05
C CYS A 106 3.63 1.22 -1.13
N ILE A 107 4.95 1.16 -0.99
CA ILE A 107 5.79 0.36 -1.88
C ILE A 107 5.64 -1.09 -1.44
N LYS A 108 5.07 -1.95 -2.29
CA LYS A 108 4.81 -3.35 -1.98
C LYS A 108 5.76 -4.25 -2.77
N ASP A 109 6.88 -4.59 -2.15
CA ASP A 109 7.91 -5.48 -2.71
C ASP A 109 7.69 -6.92 -2.23
N MET A 110 6.83 -7.65 -2.92
CA MET A 110 6.44 -9.02 -2.55
C MET A 110 7.52 -10.06 -2.86
N ALA A 111 8.46 -9.76 -3.75
CA ALA A 111 9.48 -10.71 -4.20
C ALA A 111 10.88 -10.40 -3.63
N GLY A 112 11.03 -9.34 -2.83
CA GLY A 112 12.33 -8.92 -2.31
C GLY A 112 13.28 -8.43 -3.38
N LEU A 113 12.76 -7.76 -4.42
CA LEU A 113 13.53 -7.24 -5.57
C LEU A 113 14.19 -5.89 -5.28
N LEU A 114 13.64 -5.14 -4.33
CA LEU A 114 14.09 -3.79 -4.04
C LEU A 114 15.40 -3.81 -3.26
N VAL A 115 16.48 -3.47 -3.94
CA VAL A 115 17.81 -3.36 -3.34
C VAL A 115 18.04 -1.99 -2.71
N PRO A 116 18.99 -1.84 -1.76
CA PRO A 116 19.13 -0.62 -0.95
C PRO A 116 19.26 0.68 -1.74
N ASN A 117 20.14 0.73 -2.76
CA ASN A 117 20.32 1.94 -3.55
C ASN A 117 19.06 2.30 -4.38
N LYS A 118 18.36 1.28 -4.89
CA LYS A 118 17.11 1.49 -5.63
C LYS A 118 15.98 1.93 -4.71
N ALA A 119 15.99 1.56 -3.43
CA ALA A 119 15.04 2.07 -2.46
C ALA A 119 15.19 3.59 -2.27
N THR A 120 16.41 4.09 -2.19
CA THR A 120 16.68 5.54 -2.12
C THR A 120 16.09 6.27 -3.34
N GLU A 121 16.44 5.81 -4.55
CA GLU A 121 15.96 6.43 -5.80
C GLU A 121 14.43 6.40 -5.91
N LEU A 122 13.82 5.27 -5.57
CA LEU A 122 12.37 5.08 -5.65
C LEU A 122 11.62 5.97 -4.65
N VAL A 123 12.05 6.00 -3.39
CA VAL A 123 11.42 6.83 -2.36
C VAL A 123 11.51 8.31 -2.75
N GLN A 124 12.65 8.77 -3.24
CA GLN A 124 12.81 10.14 -3.74
C GLN A 124 11.88 10.45 -4.91
N ALA A 125 11.80 9.53 -5.89
CA ALA A 125 10.90 9.71 -7.04
C ALA A 125 9.42 9.78 -6.62
N LEU A 126 8.98 8.96 -5.66
CA LEU A 126 7.62 9.03 -5.13
C LEU A 126 7.35 10.34 -4.36
N LYS A 127 8.31 10.79 -3.55
CA LYS A 127 8.23 12.09 -2.83
C LYS A 127 8.20 13.28 -3.79
N ASP A 128 8.90 13.20 -4.92
CA ASP A 128 8.84 14.21 -5.98
C ASP A 128 7.50 14.23 -6.74
N GLY A 129 6.79 13.11 -6.74
CA GLY A 129 5.51 12.96 -7.43
C GLY A 129 4.28 13.22 -6.57
N SER A 130 4.40 13.15 -5.24
CA SER A 130 3.28 13.24 -4.31
C SER A 130 3.69 13.75 -2.94
N SER A 131 2.77 14.44 -2.26
CA SER A 131 2.93 14.88 -0.87
C SER A 131 2.53 13.80 0.16
N LEU A 132 1.99 12.67 -0.30
CA LEU A 132 1.47 11.62 0.58
C LEU A 132 2.58 10.92 1.37
N PRO A 133 2.29 10.46 2.60
CA PRO A 133 3.19 9.59 3.34
C PRO A 133 3.50 8.29 2.58
N ILE A 134 4.76 7.87 2.64
CA ILE A 134 5.24 6.64 1.99
C ILE A 134 5.54 5.58 3.03
N GLN A 135 4.98 4.40 2.82
CA GLN A 135 5.26 3.19 3.59
C GLN A 135 5.99 2.18 2.72
N LEU A 136 6.96 1.46 3.29
CA LEU A 136 7.66 0.38 2.60
C LEU A 136 7.32 -0.97 3.24
N HIS A 137 6.87 -1.89 2.40
CA HIS A 137 6.68 -3.31 2.70
C HIS A 137 7.57 -4.14 1.77
N THR A 138 8.44 -4.96 2.33
CA THR A 138 9.24 -5.91 1.54
C THR A 138 9.32 -7.25 2.23
N HIS A 139 9.42 -8.31 1.42
CA HIS A 139 9.70 -9.66 1.90
C HIS A 139 11.21 -9.87 1.99
N TYR A 140 11.64 -10.73 2.90
CA TYR A 140 13.07 -10.95 3.16
C TYR A 140 13.70 -12.01 2.25
N THR A 141 13.08 -12.31 1.12
CA THR A 141 13.47 -13.39 0.19
C THR A 141 14.91 -13.27 -0.32
N SER A 142 15.35 -12.04 -0.60
CA SER A 142 16.72 -11.77 -1.09
C SER A 142 17.75 -11.57 0.05
N GLY A 143 17.33 -11.53 1.31
CA GLY A 143 18.21 -11.32 2.46
C GLY A 143 18.72 -9.88 2.65
N VAL A 144 18.23 -8.90 1.88
CA VAL A 144 18.70 -7.49 1.93
C VAL A 144 17.71 -6.51 2.55
N ALA A 145 16.54 -6.96 2.97
CA ALA A 145 15.45 -6.09 3.40
C ALA A 145 15.84 -5.11 4.52
N SER A 146 16.65 -5.52 5.51
CA SER A 146 17.11 -4.61 6.58
C SER A 146 17.89 -3.42 6.04
N MET A 147 18.79 -3.65 5.06
CA MET A 147 19.57 -2.59 4.42
C MET A 147 18.68 -1.73 3.51
N THR A 148 17.71 -2.35 2.84
CA THR A 148 16.72 -1.66 2.01
C THR A 148 15.86 -0.72 2.87
N TYR A 149 15.38 -1.16 4.02
CA TYR A 149 14.64 -0.33 4.97
C TYR A 149 15.48 0.85 5.48
N LEU A 150 16.74 0.62 5.86
CA LEU A 150 17.62 1.70 6.31
C LEU A 150 17.74 2.78 5.22
N LYS A 151 18.01 2.38 3.98
CA LYS A 151 18.15 3.32 2.85
C LYS A 151 16.83 4.02 2.49
N ALA A 152 15.71 3.35 2.62
CA ALA A 152 14.40 3.97 2.41
C ALA A 152 14.09 5.03 3.49
N VAL A 153 14.38 4.74 4.76
CA VAL A 153 14.20 5.70 5.87
C VAL A 153 15.10 6.92 5.70
N GLU A 154 16.39 6.72 5.36
CA GLU A 154 17.32 7.80 5.05
C GLU A 154 16.84 8.68 3.88
N ALA A 155 16.11 8.11 2.93
CA ALA A 155 15.53 8.82 1.78
C ALA A 155 14.20 9.51 2.08
N GLY A 156 13.64 9.35 3.29
CA GLY A 156 12.40 9.99 3.71
C GLY A 156 11.16 9.09 3.68
N CYS A 157 11.31 7.77 3.67
CA CYS A 157 10.19 6.86 3.89
C CYS A 157 9.63 7.05 5.31
N ASP A 158 8.31 7.23 5.42
CA ASP A 158 7.67 7.62 6.68
C ASP A 158 7.36 6.42 7.59
N VAL A 159 7.07 5.26 6.99
CA VAL A 159 6.67 4.04 7.72
C VAL A 159 7.30 2.81 7.08
N ILE A 160 7.69 1.84 7.91
CA ILE A 160 8.15 0.53 7.45
C ILE A 160 7.32 -0.59 8.06
N ASP A 161 7.08 -1.66 7.30
CA ASP A 161 6.47 -2.87 7.81
C ASP A 161 7.52 -3.77 8.45
N THR A 162 7.22 -4.29 9.62
CA THR A 162 8.06 -5.28 10.30
C THR A 162 7.23 -6.49 10.73
N ALA A 163 7.89 -7.57 11.07
CA ALA A 163 7.24 -8.75 11.61
C ALA A 163 7.84 -9.15 12.96
N ILE A 164 7.05 -9.81 13.80
CA ILE A 164 7.54 -10.42 15.02
C ILE A 164 8.35 -11.66 14.61
N SER A 165 9.61 -11.71 15.02
CA SER A 165 10.60 -12.70 14.57
C SER A 165 10.10 -14.16 14.49
N PRO A 166 9.33 -14.70 15.43
CA PRO A 166 8.79 -16.06 15.31
C PRO A 166 7.73 -16.24 14.20
N LEU A 167 7.23 -15.12 13.64
CA LEU A 167 6.21 -15.10 12.59
C LEU A 167 6.73 -14.55 11.27
N ALA A 168 8.01 -14.21 11.22
CA ALA A 168 8.66 -13.66 10.02
C ALA A 168 9.08 -14.75 9.04
#